data_a059573dc60081d980f0433e1cddc29c
#
_entry.id   a059573dc60081d980f0433e1cddc29c
#
_cell.length_a   1.000
_cell.length_b   1.000
_cell.length_c   1.000
_cell.angle_alpha   90.00
_cell.angle_beta   90.00
_cell.angle_gamma   90.00
#
_symmetry.space_group_name_H-M   'P 1'
#
loop_
_entity.id
_entity.type
_entity.pdbx_description
1 polymer ?
#
loop_
_entity_poly.entity_id
_entity_poly.type
_entity_poly.pdbx_seq_one_letter_code
_entity_poly.pdbx_strand_id
1 'polypeptide(L)'
;MASYHKPDEKTLQGLRDIANKLRINSVKATCASNSGHPTTCCSAAELMSVLFFHTMRYKATDPRNQCNDRFVLSKGHAAPILYAAWAEAGFVKEADLVNLRKLDSDLEGHPTPKLEFVDVATGSLGQGLGAACGMAYTGKHFDKSSYRVYCMLGDGECSEGAVWEAMAFGSHYNLDNLVAIIDANRLGQSEAAPLKHDMDVYRKRCEAFGWNTYVVDGHDVEELCKALWQAQQVKGKPTMILAKTFKGRGLKGIENMENWHGKPMPKDRAEEAIKDLEALIQNPNKTICPELPKEDTAPADLSPISLPSPPNYKIGDKVATRKAYGVALAKLGQSSQRVVALDADMKNSTFSEMFHKAFPERFVECFIAEQNMVSVAIGCATRDRTVAFASTFAAFLSRAYDHIRMAAVSESNINLAGSHCGVSIGEDGPSQMALEDIAMFRAIPTCTVFYPSDGVSAERSVELAANTKGICFIRITRPELKVIYDPDEKFEVGVAKVVRQSDSDKVTVIGAGVTLHEALAAADQLASEGKMNIRVIDPFTIKPLDAATIVSSARVTGGRIITVEDHYREGGLGEAVLSAVGEEPGIVVTRLAVNRIPRSGKPQELLDLYGISAKHIVNTVPNGLALSGEG
;
A
#
# COMPACT_ATOMS: atom_id res chain seq x y z
N MET A 1 25.28 26.12 -17.57
CA MET A 1 23.96 25.48 -17.72
C MET A 1 23.71 25.26 -19.21
N ALA A 2 23.23 24.09 -19.61
CA ALA A 2 22.82 23.87 -20.99
C ALA A 2 21.70 24.88 -21.36
N SER A 3 21.75 25.43 -22.56
CA SER A 3 20.68 26.30 -23.06
C SER A 3 19.53 25.42 -23.57
N TYR A 4 18.29 25.88 -23.36
CA TYR A 4 17.14 25.24 -23.98
C TYR A 4 17.23 25.36 -25.51
N HIS A 5 17.11 24.24 -26.19
CA HIS A 5 16.97 24.18 -27.63
C HIS A 5 15.53 23.83 -27.97
N LYS A 6 14.81 24.80 -28.57
CA LYS A 6 13.45 24.58 -29.05
C LYS A 6 13.46 23.44 -30.08
N PRO A 7 12.56 22.45 -29.97
CA PRO A 7 12.38 21.43 -31.01
C PRO A 7 12.02 22.09 -32.36
N ASP A 8 12.41 21.48 -33.45
CA ASP A 8 12.02 21.96 -34.77
C ASP A 8 10.50 21.83 -35.00
N GLU A 9 9.96 22.62 -35.93
CA GLU A 9 8.51 22.64 -36.18
C GLU A 9 7.99 21.27 -36.62
N LYS A 10 8.81 20.45 -37.28
CA LYS A 10 8.44 19.11 -37.68
C LYS A 10 8.22 18.21 -36.45
N THR A 11 9.06 18.35 -35.41
CA THR A 11 8.90 17.64 -34.13
C THR A 11 7.71 18.16 -33.35
N LEU A 12 7.53 19.47 -33.25
CA LEU A 12 6.38 20.07 -32.58
C LEU A 12 5.07 19.62 -33.21
N GLN A 13 4.98 19.65 -34.57
CA GLN A 13 3.80 19.17 -35.26
C GLN A 13 3.57 17.67 -35.07
N GLY A 14 4.62 16.84 -35.06
CA GLY A 14 4.48 15.43 -34.77
C GLY A 14 3.94 15.14 -33.36
N LEU A 15 4.32 15.94 -32.37
CA LEU A 15 3.78 15.81 -30.99
C LEU A 15 2.28 16.25 -30.94
N ARG A 16 1.88 17.29 -31.69
CA ARG A 16 0.46 17.66 -31.82
C ARG A 16 -0.34 16.55 -32.50
N ASP A 17 0.20 15.93 -33.56
CA ASP A 17 -0.42 14.80 -34.24
C ASP A 17 -0.61 13.60 -33.32
N ILE A 18 0.43 13.26 -32.52
CA ILE A 18 0.32 12.21 -31.49
C ILE A 18 -0.75 12.56 -30.45
N ALA A 19 -0.80 13.78 -29.94
CA ALA A 19 -1.84 14.19 -28.98
C ALA A 19 -3.26 13.94 -29.56
N ASN A 20 -3.48 14.23 -30.85
CA ASN A 20 -4.77 13.94 -31.49
C ASN A 20 -5.01 12.43 -31.67
N LYS A 21 -3.99 11.63 -32.00
CA LYS A 21 -4.12 10.14 -32.02
C LYS A 21 -4.50 9.59 -30.63
N LEU A 22 -3.90 10.11 -29.56
CA LEU A 22 -4.22 9.70 -28.19
C LEU A 22 -5.68 10.03 -27.82
N ARG A 23 -6.20 11.21 -28.27
CA ARG A 23 -7.63 11.56 -28.13
C ARG A 23 -8.51 10.60 -28.87
N ILE A 24 -8.21 10.35 -30.14
CA ILE A 24 -8.97 9.44 -31.04
C ILE A 24 -9.06 8.05 -30.37
N ASN A 25 -7.95 7.50 -29.95
CA ASN A 25 -7.91 6.17 -29.36
C ASN A 25 -8.63 6.11 -27.98
N SER A 26 -8.56 7.17 -27.18
CA SER A 26 -9.34 7.29 -25.95
C SER A 26 -10.85 7.34 -26.20
N VAL A 27 -11.27 8.08 -27.22
CA VAL A 27 -12.67 8.17 -27.65
C VAL A 27 -13.16 6.83 -28.21
N LYS A 28 -12.39 6.17 -29.09
CA LYS A 28 -12.70 4.83 -29.65
C LYS A 28 -12.87 3.81 -28.51
N ALA A 29 -11.92 3.74 -27.58
CA ALA A 29 -11.93 2.79 -26.47
C ALA A 29 -13.14 2.98 -25.55
N THR A 30 -13.42 4.23 -25.14
CA THR A 30 -14.55 4.54 -24.24
C THR A 30 -15.91 4.40 -24.94
N CYS A 31 -16.00 4.69 -26.22
CA CYS A 31 -17.21 4.46 -27.02
C CYS A 31 -17.48 2.95 -27.16
N ALA A 32 -16.46 2.15 -27.49
CA ALA A 32 -16.58 0.70 -27.66
C ALA A 32 -17.04 -0.02 -26.40
N SER A 33 -16.55 0.41 -25.23
CA SER A 33 -16.96 -0.13 -23.92
C SER A 33 -18.25 0.50 -23.37
N ASN A 34 -18.75 1.55 -23.99
CA ASN A 34 -19.83 2.41 -23.47
C ASN A 34 -19.56 2.82 -21.99
N SER A 35 -18.30 3.04 -21.66
CA SER A 35 -17.86 3.33 -20.29
C SER A 35 -16.50 4.03 -20.29
N GLY A 36 -16.22 4.85 -19.27
CA GLY A 36 -14.93 5.52 -19.11
C GLY A 36 -15.02 7.04 -19.18
N HIS A 37 -13.84 7.69 -19.22
CA HIS A 37 -13.72 9.13 -19.01
C HIS A 37 -13.01 9.82 -20.19
N PRO A 38 -13.62 9.92 -21.39
CA PRO A 38 -12.93 10.47 -22.55
C PRO A 38 -12.54 11.94 -22.39
N THR A 39 -13.32 12.74 -21.65
CA THR A 39 -13.06 14.19 -21.53
C THR A 39 -11.79 14.51 -20.75
N THR A 40 -11.45 13.73 -19.71
CA THR A 40 -10.20 13.91 -18.97
C THR A 40 -8.98 13.37 -19.74
N CYS A 41 -9.19 12.41 -20.63
CA CYS A 41 -8.17 11.97 -21.58
C CYS A 41 -7.83 13.09 -22.58
N CYS A 42 -8.87 13.75 -23.09
CA CYS A 42 -8.69 14.84 -24.06
C CYS A 42 -7.98 16.06 -23.46
N SER A 43 -8.18 16.39 -22.18
CA SER A 43 -7.42 17.49 -21.53
C SER A 43 -5.93 17.16 -21.39
N ALA A 44 -5.59 15.90 -21.15
CA ALA A 44 -4.22 15.46 -20.90
C ALA A 44 -3.42 15.10 -22.18
N ALA A 45 -3.98 15.25 -23.36
CA ALA A 45 -3.40 14.67 -24.57
C ALA A 45 -2.04 15.24 -24.96
N GLU A 46 -1.87 16.57 -24.94
CA GLU A 46 -0.57 17.20 -25.18
C GLU A 46 0.43 16.89 -24.08
N LEU A 47 -0.02 16.86 -22.82
CA LEU A 47 0.82 16.48 -21.67
C LEU A 47 1.40 15.09 -21.85
N MET A 48 0.55 14.11 -22.21
CA MET A 48 0.95 12.73 -22.45
C MET A 48 1.85 12.60 -23.68
N SER A 49 1.53 13.31 -24.75
CA SER A 49 2.33 13.29 -25.99
C SER A 49 3.75 13.80 -25.75
N VAL A 50 3.90 14.98 -25.14
CA VAL A 50 5.23 15.55 -24.87
C VAL A 50 5.99 14.71 -23.86
N LEU A 51 5.31 14.22 -22.81
CA LEU A 51 5.94 13.41 -21.79
C LEU A 51 6.48 12.08 -22.34
N PHE A 52 5.65 11.32 -23.06
CA PHE A 52 6.00 9.98 -23.54
C PHE A 52 6.92 9.96 -24.77
N PHE A 53 6.83 10.96 -25.65
CA PHE A 53 7.52 10.93 -26.94
C PHE A 53 8.64 11.96 -27.10
N HIS A 54 8.84 12.82 -26.07
CA HIS A 54 9.91 13.83 -26.11
C HIS A 54 10.71 13.94 -24.83
N THR A 55 10.13 13.56 -23.68
CA THR A 55 10.74 13.83 -22.36
C THR A 55 11.25 12.60 -21.65
N MET A 56 10.41 11.58 -21.50
CA MET A 56 10.76 10.33 -20.82
C MET A 56 11.71 9.48 -21.62
N ARG A 57 12.64 8.81 -20.92
CA ARG A 57 13.59 7.85 -21.48
C ARG A 57 13.19 6.46 -21.02
N TYR A 58 12.80 5.63 -21.97
CA TYR A 58 12.37 4.27 -21.67
C TYR A 58 12.47 3.35 -22.88
N LYS A 59 12.54 2.04 -22.62
CA LYS A 59 12.46 0.99 -23.62
C LYS A 59 11.01 0.61 -23.82
N ALA A 60 10.41 0.97 -24.95
CA ALA A 60 9.01 0.66 -25.23
C ALA A 60 8.73 -0.85 -25.28
N THR A 61 9.71 -1.67 -25.66
CA THR A 61 9.62 -3.14 -25.72
C THR A 61 9.92 -3.84 -24.39
N ASP A 62 10.37 -3.10 -23.38
CA ASP A 62 10.70 -3.61 -22.05
C ASP A 62 10.24 -2.60 -20.98
N PRO A 63 8.92 -2.49 -20.74
CA PRO A 63 8.36 -1.48 -19.82
C PRO A 63 8.82 -1.62 -18.38
N ARG A 64 9.19 -2.84 -17.95
CA ARG A 64 9.67 -3.11 -16.60
C ARG A 64 11.18 -2.93 -16.42
N ASN A 65 11.90 -2.49 -17.44
CA ASN A 65 13.33 -2.24 -17.32
C ASN A 65 13.63 -1.31 -16.15
N GLN A 66 14.58 -1.71 -15.29
CA GLN A 66 14.91 -0.98 -14.07
C GLN A 66 15.46 0.43 -14.32
N CYS A 67 16.01 0.68 -15.51
CA CYS A 67 16.59 1.97 -15.90
C CYS A 67 15.59 2.94 -16.50
N ASN A 68 14.37 2.49 -16.82
CA ASN A 68 13.33 3.33 -17.41
C ASN A 68 12.91 4.44 -16.45
N ASP A 69 12.71 5.64 -16.99
CA ASP A 69 11.90 6.67 -16.32
C ASP A 69 10.53 6.08 -15.99
N ARG A 70 9.93 6.53 -14.90
CA ARG A 70 8.68 5.97 -14.39
C ARG A 70 7.55 6.97 -14.50
N PHE A 71 6.36 6.48 -14.77
CA PHE A 71 5.17 7.31 -14.86
C PHE A 71 4.05 6.78 -13.96
N VAL A 72 3.47 7.65 -13.15
CA VAL A 72 2.30 7.38 -12.32
C VAL A 72 1.15 8.27 -12.76
N LEU A 73 0.09 7.66 -13.29
CA LEU A 73 -1.16 8.35 -13.59
C LEU A 73 -2.01 8.41 -12.33
N SER A 74 -1.80 9.42 -11.46
CA SER A 74 -2.52 9.55 -10.19
C SER A 74 -4.02 9.75 -10.39
N LYS A 75 -4.42 10.55 -11.39
CA LYS A 75 -5.81 10.64 -11.88
C LYS A 75 -6.18 9.40 -12.70
N GLY A 76 -6.24 8.23 -12.06
CA GLY A 76 -6.34 6.93 -12.70
C GLY A 76 -7.54 6.73 -13.63
N HIS A 77 -8.59 7.54 -13.47
CA HIS A 77 -9.74 7.52 -14.37
C HIS A 77 -9.41 7.95 -15.82
N ALA A 78 -8.24 8.57 -16.04
CA ALA A 78 -7.71 8.84 -17.38
C ALA A 78 -6.97 7.63 -17.99
N ALA A 79 -7.15 6.41 -17.48
CA ALA A 79 -6.52 5.19 -17.98
C ALA A 79 -6.55 5.03 -19.52
N PRO A 80 -7.65 5.34 -20.24
CA PRO A 80 -7.66 5.17 -21.69
C PRO A 80 -6.53 5.90 -22.42
N ILE A 81 -6.13 7.09 -21.97
CA ILE A 81 -5.03 7.81 -22.62
C ILE A 81 -3.66 7.20 -22.30
N LEU A 82 -3.49 6.60 -21.11
CA LEU A 82 -2.27 5.85 -20.79
C LEU A 82 -2.12 4.64 -21.70
N TYR A 83 -3.21 3.90 -21.91
CA TYR A 83 -3.22 2.75 -22.81
C TYR A 83 -2.98 3.16 -24.28
N ALA A 84 -3.58 4.28 -24.70
CA ALA A 84 -3.33 4.85 -26.01
C ALA A 84 -1.87 5.28 -26.20
N ALA A 85 -1.22 5.86 -25.17
CA ALA A 85 0.19 6.24 -25.21
C ALA A 85 1.10 5.01 -25.39
N TRP A 86 0.83 3.93 -24.67
CA TRP A 86 1.57 2.68 -24.82
C TRP A 86 1.27 1.94 -26.13
N ALA A 87 0.09 2.16 -26.71
CA ALA A 87 -0.23 1.68 -28.06
C ALA A 87 0.57 2.46 -29.12
N GLU A 88 0.62 3.80 -29.04
CA GLU A 88 1.42 4.63 -29.96
C GLU A 88 2.92 4.36 -29.80
N ALA A 89 3.39 3.99 -28.57
CA ALA A 89 4.76 3.54 -28.32
C ALA A 89 5.05 2.12 -28.84
N GLY A 90 4.03 1.37 -29.27
CA GLY A 90 4.15 0.06 -29.91
C GLY A 90 4.15 -1.15 -28.95
N PHE A 91 3.87 -0.95 -27.66
CA PHE A 91 3.78 -2.05 -26.69
C PHE A 91 2.39 -2.70 -26.65
N VAL A 92 1.34 -1.89 -26.62
CA VAL A 92 -0.06 -2.35 -26.72
C VAL A 92 -0.49 -2.31 -28.18
N LYS A 93 -1.23 -3.32 -28.65
CA LYS A 93 -1.81 -3.26 -30.00
C LYS A 93 -2.98 -2.28 -30.02
N GLU A 94 -2.99 -1.34 -30.96
CA GLU A 94 -4.06 -0.35 -31.06
C GLU A 94 -5.44 -1.01 -31.17
N ALA A 95 -5.54 -2.14 -31.91
CA ALA A 95 -6.78 -2.89 -32.06
C ALA A 95 -7.33 -3.45 -30.71
N ASP A 96 -6.47 -3.62 -29.69
CA ASP A 96 -6.89 -4.15 -28.40
C ASP A 96 -7.53 -3.06 -27.51
N LEU A 97 -7.35 -1.78 -27.82
CA LEU A 97 -7.90 -0.67 -27.02
C LEU A 97 -9.45 -0.71 -26.93
N VAL A 98 -10.12 -1.29 -27.91
CA VAL A 98 -11.58 -1.50 -27.88
C VAL A 98 -12.03 -2.55 -26.86
N ASN A 99 -11.08 -3.25 -26.24
CA ASN A 99 -11.35 -4.20 -25.15
C ASN A 99 -11.29 -3.53 -23.76
N LEU A 100 -11.19 -2.21 -23.69
CA LEU A 100 -11.26 -1.44 -22.46
C LEU A 100 -12.45 -1.92 -21.59
N ARG A 101 -12.22 -2.23 -20.31
CA ARG A 101 -13.22 -2.63 -19.32
C ARG A 101 -14.01 -3.91 -19.66
N LYS A 102 -13.52 -4.75 -20.58
CA LYS A 102 -14.09 -6.08 -20.80
C LYS A 102 -13.52 -7.08 -19.81
N LEU A 103 -14.30 -8.10 -19.47
CA LEU A 103 -13.93 -9.11 -18.45
C LEU A 103 -12.59 -9.81 -18.77
N ASP A 104 -12.35 -10.10 -20.04
CA ASP A 104 -11.17 -10.84 -20.51
C ASP A 104 -10.01 -9.91 -20.93
N SER A 105 -9.98 -8.67 -20.43
CA SER A 105 -8.98 -7.67 -20.80
C SER A 105 -8.34 -7.04 -19.56
N ASP A 106 -7.01 -6.96 -19.55
CA ASP A 106 -6.26 -6.24 -18.51
C ASP A 106 -6.31 -4.71 -18.68
N LEU A 107 -6.98 -4.21 -19.73
CA LEU A 107 -7.27 -2.78 -19.91
C LEU A 107 -8.41 -2.37 -18.96
N GLU A 108 -8.12 -2.38 -17.68
CA GLU A 108 -9.06 -2.06 -16.61
C GLU A 108 -9.53 -0.58 -16.69
N GLY A 109 -10.61 -0.27 -15.97
CA GLY A 109 -11.13 1.10 -15.91
C GLY A 109 -10.19 2.12 -15.25
N HIS A 110 -9.24 1.64 -14.50
CA HIS A 110 -8.14 2.36 -13.85
C HIS A 110 -6.88 1.51 -13.95
N PRO A 111 -5.67 2.10 -14.01
CA PRO A 111 -4.45 1.34 -14.22
C PRO A 111 -4.16 0.36 -13.08
N THR A 112 -3.78 -0.86 -13.41
CA THR A 112 -3.31 -1.88 -12.45
C THR A 112 -2.02 -2.54 -12.95
N PRO A 113 -1.17 -3.08 -12.05
CA PRO A 113 0.07 -3.77 -12.41
C PRO A 113 -0.10 -5.10 -13.16
N LYS A 114 -1.33 -5.53 -13.48
CA LYS A 114 -1.56 -6.55 -14.50
C LYS A 114 -0.93 -6.18 -15.84
N LEU A 115 -0.83 -4.87 -16.09
CA LEU A 115 -0.10 -4.30 -17.22
C LEU A 115 1.33 -3.98 -16.81
N GLU A 116 2.31 -4.54 -17.50
CA GLU A 116 3.74 -4.43 -17.18
C GLU A 116 4.27 -3.00 -17.10
N PHE A 117 3.61 -2.05 -17.76
CA PHE A 117 3.95 -0.63 -17.72
C PHE A 117 3.31 0.17 -16.59
N VAL A 118 2.58 -0.50 -15.70
CA VAL A 118 1.96 0.11 -14.52
C VAL A 118 2.68 -0.38 -13.28
N ASP A 119 3.34 0.51 -12.56
CA ASP A 119 4.06 0.17 -11.34
C ASP A 119 3.15 0.10 -10.09
N VAL A 120 2.08 0.92 -10.05
CA VAL A 120 1.10 0.97 -8.95
C VAL A 120 -0.31 1.19 -9.49
N ALA A 121 -1.30 0.57 -8.87
CA ALA A 121 -2.70 0.83 -9.16
C ALA A 121 -3.09 2.22 -8.65
N THR A 122 -3.88 2.92 -9.46
CA THR A 122 -4.46 4.22 -9.11
C THR A 122 -5.96 4.22 -9.38
N GLY A 123 -6.63 5.32 -9.04
CA GLY A 123 -8.09 5.44 -9.20
C GLY A 123 -8.78 5.84 -7.90
N SER A 124 -8.24 5.43 -6.74
CA SER A 124 -8.52 6.11 -5.49
C SER A 124 -7.59 7.33 -5.42
N LEU A 125 -8.18 8.53 -5.57
CA LEU A 125 -7.43 9.76 -5.80
C LEU A 125 -6.54 10.14 -4.62
N GLY A 126 -5.47 10.91 -4.90
CA GLY A 126 -4.55 11.44 -3.89
C GLY A 126 -3.39 10.54 -3.50
N GLN A 127 -3.30 9.33 -4.05
CA GLN A 127 -2.30 8.32 -3.63
C GLN A 127 -1.08 8.24 -4.56
N GLY A 128 -1.25 8.54 -5.84
CA GLY A 128 -0.21 8.35 -6.85
C GLY A 128 1.04 9.19 -6.59
N LEU A 129 0.90 10.41 -6.07
CA LEU A 129 2.05 11.26 -5.78
C LEU A 129 2.92 10.69 -4.64
N GLY A 130 2.32 10.13 -3.59
CA GLY A 130 3.07 9.47 -2.52
C GLY A 130 3.85 8.25 -3.01
N ALA A 131 3.24 7.42 -3.88
CA ALA A 131 3.93 6.32 -4.52
C ALA A 131 5.07 6.81 -5.44
N ALA A 132 4.84 7.88 -6.21
CA ALA A 132 5.88 8.52 -7.02
C ALA A 132 7.04 9.06 -6.17
N CYS A 133 6.74 9.62 -4.98
CA CYS A 133 7.77 10.02 -4.01
C CYS A 133 8.63 8.82 -3.58
N GLY A 134 8.01 7.67 -3.27
CA GLY A 134 8.73 6.44 -2.91
C GLY A 134 9.63 5.94 -4.03
N MET A 135 9.13 5.93 -5.27
CA MET A 135 9.93 5.57 -6.45
C MET A 135 11.11 6.53 -6.65
N ALA A 136 10.86 7.85 -6.54
CA ALA A 136 11.90 8.87 -6.71
C ALA A 136 12.95 8.79 -5.60
N TYR A 137 12.51 8.56 -4.36
CA TYR A 137 13.40 8.36 -3.23
C TYR A 137 14.32 7.16 -3.46
N THR A 138 13.75 6.03 -3.88
CA THR A 138 14.51 4.81 -4.22
C THR A 138 15.54 5.08 -5.30
N GLY A 139 15.14 5.71 -6.41
CA GLY A 139 16.05 6.03 -7.50
C GLY A 139 17.23 6.92 -7.09
N LYS A 140 16.95 7.92 -6.26
CA LYS A 140 17.96 8.89 -5.84
C LYS A 140 18.89 8.35 -4.75
N HIS A 141 18.33 7.69 -3.72
CA HIS A 141 19.07 7.37 -2.49
C HIS A 141 19.56 5.91 -2.44
N PHE A 142 18.79 4.97 -2.98
CA PHE A 142 19.15 3.54 -2.94
C PHE A 142 19.80 3.07 -4.24
N ASP A 143 19.13 3.28 -5.38
CA ASP A 143 19.65 2.87 -6.68
C ASP A 143 20.79 3.76 -7.19
N LYS A 144 20.78 5.05 -6.77
CA LYS A 144 21.69 6.10 -7.25
C LYS A 144 21.69 6.19 -8.78
N SER A 145 20.50 6.00 -9.35
CA SER A 145 20.24 5.93 -10.79
C SER A 145 19.82 7.28 -11.35
N SER A 146 19.94 7.41 -12.68
CA SER A 146 19.54 8.63 -13.39
C SER A 146 18.08 8.66 -13.80
N TYR A 147 17.30 7.59 -13.57
CA TYR A 147 15.89 7.61 -13.94
C TYR A 147 15.09 8.66 -13.14
N ARG A 148 14.10 9.19 -13.79
CA ARG A 148 13.17 10.17 -13.21
C ARG A 148 11.81 9.54 -13.00
N VAL A 149 11.04 10.15 -12.12
CA VAL A 149 9.65 9.78 -11.87
C VAL A 149 8.75 10.95 -12.24
N TYR A 150 7.72 10.67 -13.03
CA TYR A 150 6.70 11.60 -13.44
C TYR A 150 5.36 11.17 -12.86
N CYS A 151 4.59 12.12 -12.33
CA CYS A 151 3.28 11.87 -11.75
C CYS A 151 2.26 12.87 -12.28
N MET A 152 1.13 12.39 -12.82
CA MET A 152 0.08 13.27 -13.31
C MET A 152 -1.14 13.22 -12.40
N LEU A 153 -1.49 14.38 -11.83
CA LEU A 153 -2.64 14.58 -10.95
C LEU A 153 -3.76 15.35 -11.67
N GLY A 154 -4.98 15.23 -11.15
CA GLY A 154 -6.07 16.12 -11.46
C GLY A 154 -6.15 17.31 -10.48
N ASP A 155 -6.78 18.40 -10.91
CA ASP A 155 -7.01 19.58 -10.05
C ASP A 155 -7.98 19.29 -8.89
N GLY A 156 -9.07 18.58 -9.15
CA GLY A 156 -9.99 18.13 -8.11
C GLY A 156 -9.34 17.16 -7.13
N GLU A 157 -8.43 16.30 -7.60
CA GLU A 157 -7.63 15.39 -6.79
C GLU A 157 -6.77 16.12 -5.73
N CYS A 158 -6.35 17.34 -6.03
CA CYS A 158 -5.57 18.16 -5.08
C CYS A 158 -6.37 18.62 -3.84
N SER A 159 -7.65 18.24 -3.72
CA SER A 159 -8.42 18.35 -2.48
C SER A 159 -8.05 17.28 -1.46
N GLU A 160 -7.42 16.16 -1.88
CA GLU A 160 -6.97 15.10 -1.00
C GLU A 160 -5.79 15.55 -0.12
N GLY A 161 -5.90 15.30 1.20
CA GLY A 161 -4.85 15.64 2.16
C GLY A 161 -3.53 14.92 1.88
N ALA A 162 -3.60 13.67 1.40
CA ALA A 162 -2.44 12.85 1.08
C ALA A 162 -1.54 13.46 -0.02
N VAL A 163 -2.10 14.26 -0.94
CA VAL A 163 -1.31 15.01 -1.94
C VAL A 163 -0.36 15.97 -1.24
N TRP A 164 -0.83 16.69 -0.22
CA TRP A 164 -0.03 17.67 0.50
C TRP A 164 0.97 17.02 1.45
N GLU A 165 0.65 15.87 2.04
CA GLU A 165 1.61 15.04 2.77
C GLU A 165 2.77 14.62 1.84
N ALA A 166 2.46 14.15 0.64
CA ALA A 166 3.45 13.76 -0.36
C ALA A 166 4.29 14.95 -0.85
N MET A 167 3.68 16.13 -1.01
CA MET A 167 4.40 17.35 -1.38
C MET A 167 5.41 17.78 -0.30
N ALA A 168 5.03 17.71 0.99
CA ALA A 168 5.93 17.99 2.10
C ALA A 168 7.12 17.00 2.10
N PHE A 169 6.86 15.72 1.89
CA PHE A 169 7.87 14.67 1.80
C PHE A 169 8.85 14.91 0.63
N GLY A 170 8.32 15.17 -0.57
CA GLY A 170 9.13 15.38 -1.77
C GLY A 170 10.11 16.54 -1.63
N SER A 171 9.70 17.65 -1.02
CA SER A 171 10.56 18.80 -0.75
C SER A 171 11.56 18.54 0.37
N HIS A 172 11.14 17.87 1.46
CA HIS A 172 12.01 17.53 2.59
C HIS A 172 13.22 16.68 2.14
N TYR A 173 12.98 15.70 1.29
CA TYR A 173 14.04 14.84 0.75
C TYR A 173 14.67 15.36 -0.54
N ASN A 174 14.36 16.59 -0.96
CA ASN A 174 14.95 17.24 -2.13
C ASN A 174 14.86 16.36 -3.39
N LEU A 175 13.70 15.75 -3.67
CA LEU A 175 13.51 14.80 -4.76
C LEU A 175 13.53 15.49 -6.13
N ASP A 176 14.70 15.96 -6.57
CA ASP A 176 14.88 16.66 -7.85
C ASP A 176 14.79 15.77 -9.09
N ASN A 177 14.63 14.46 -8.89
CA ASN A 177 14.28 13.49 -9.90
C ASN A 177 12.76 13.23 -9.98
N LEU A 178 11.94 13.94 -9.21
CA LEU A 178 10.48 13.89 -9.24
C LEU A 178 9.91 15.13 -9.94
N VAL A 179 9.07 14.89 -10.96
CA VAL A 179 8.29 15.90 -11.64
C VAL A 179 6.82 15.52 -11.57
N ALA A 180 6.01 16.37 -10.95
CA ALA A 180 4.57 16.21 -10.93
C ALA A 180 3.90 17.22 -11.87
N ILE A 181 2.77 16.84 -12.46
CA ILE A 181 1.99 17.65 -13.38
C ILE A 181 0.54 17.69 -12.87
N ILE A 182 0.01 18.87 -12.63
CA ILE A 182 -1.43 19.05 -12.37
C ILE A 182 -2.11 19.41 -13.69
N ASP A 183 -2.96 18.50 -14.18
CA ASP A 183 -3.88 18.77 -15.27
C ASP A 183 -5.05 19.62 -14.74
N ALA A 184 -4.87 20.93 -14.73
CA ALA A 184 -5.83 21.90 -14.20
C ALA A 184 -6.91 22.20 -15.27
N ASN A 185 -7.82 21.23 -15.47
CA ASN A 185 -8.89 21.34 -16.45
C ASN A 185 -10.16 21.99 -15.89
N ARG A 186 -10.15 22.48 -14.67
CA ARG A 186 -11.16 23.18 -13.89
C ARG A 186 -12.42 22.41 -13.48
N LEU A 187 -12.65 21.21 -13.99
CA LEU A 187 -13.89 20.46 -13.77
C LEU A 187 -13.66 19.17 -12.98
N GLY A 188 -14.30 19.08 -11.82
CA GLY A 188 -14.43 17.88 -11.04
C GLY A 188 -15.41 16.87 -11.68
N GLN A 189 -15.95 15.98 -10.87
CA GLN A 189 -16.93 14.99 -11.30
C GLN A 189 -18.32 15.61 -11.52
N SER A 190 -18.81 16.37 -10.56
CA SER A 190 -20.17 16.93 -10.55
C SER A 190 -20.19 18.43 -10.83
N GLU A 191 -19.15 19.12 -10.38
CA GLU A 191 -19.04 20.58 -10.40
C GLU A 191 -17.62 21.00 -10.77
N ALA A 192 -17.38 22.31 -10.82
CA ALA A 192 -16.05 22.86 -10.99
C ALA A 192 -15.13 22.48 -9.83
N ALA A 193 -13.86 22.25 -10.12
CA ALA A 193 -12.81 22.08 -9.09
C ALA A 193 -12.71 23.35 -8.22
N PRO A 194 -12.33 23.23 -6.90
CA PRO A 194 -12.37 24.34 -5.95
C PRO A 194 -11.64 25.62 -6.41
N LEU A 195 -10.49 25.47 -7.05
CA LEU A 195 -9.69 26.59 -7.53
C LEU A 195 -9.91 26.91 -9.01
N LYS A 196 -10.68 26.10 -9.73
CA LYS A 196 -10.89 26.29 -11.19
C LYS A 196 -9.56 26.53 -11.92
N HIS A 197 -9.42 27.65 -12.61
CA HIS A 197 -8.21 28.09 -13.30
C HIS A 197 -7.45 29.20 -12.54
N ASP A 198 -7.58 29.27 -11.22
CA ASP A 198 -6.77 30.19 -10.42
C ASP A 198 -5.34 29.64 -10.26
N MET A 199 -4.58 29.75 -11.34
CA MET A 199 -3.22 29.20 -11.45
C MET A 199 -2.25 29.87 -10.47
N ASP A 200 -2.51 31.09 -10.05
CA ASP A 200 -1.66 31.80 -9.08
C ASP A 200 -1.79 31.19 -7.67
N VAL A 201 -2.99 30.79 -7.26
CA VAL A 201 -3.20 30.09 -5.98
C VAL A 201 -2.56 28.71 -6.00
N TYR A 202 -2.70 27.93 -7.09
CA TYR A 202 -2.00 26.66 -7.23
C TYR A 202 -0.48 26.85 -7.11
N ARG A 203 0.09 27.81 -7.84
CA ARG A 203 1.51 28.13 -7.82
C ARG A 203 1.99 28.45 -6.40
N LYS A 204 1.33 29.40 -5.72
CA LYS A 204 1.68 29.81 -4.35
C LYS A 204 1.62 28.65 -3.36
N ARG A 205 0.62 27.76 -3.46
CA ARG A 205 0.53 26.57 -2.62
C ARG A 205 1.73 25.64 -2.85
N CYS A 206 2.03 25.29 -4.09
CA CYS A 206 3.16 24.42 -4.40
C CYS A 206 4.51 25.01 -3.99
N GLU A 207 4.72 26.30 -4.23
CA GLU A 207 5.93 27.02 -3.80
C GLU A 207 6.07 27.05 -2.25
N ALA A 208 4.95 27.23 -1.53
CA ALA A 208 4.94 27.20 -0.06
C ALA A 208 5.33 25.82 0.50
N PHE A 209 5.05 24.74 -0.23
CA PHE A 209 5.54 23.39 0.08
C PHE A 209 6.97 23.13 -0.37
N GLY A 210 7.69 24.13 -0.88
CA GLY A 210 9.10 24.04 -1.26
C GLY A 210 9.36 23.50 -2.66
N TRP A 211 8.33 23.34 -3.49
CA TRP A 211 8.47 22.87 -4.88
C TRP A 211 8.87 23.99 -5.83
N ASN A 212 9.68 23.66 -6.82
CA ASN A 212 9.83 24.50 -8.01
C ASN A 212 8.57 24.40 -8.86
N THR A 213 8.09 25.50 -9.42
CA THR A 213 6.77 25.52 -10.07
C THR A 213 6.83 26.25 -11.41
N TYR A 214 6.23 25.63 -12.45
CA TYR A 214 6.00 26.25 -13.76
C TYR A 214 4.50 26.26 -14.06
N VAL A 215 3.98 27.41 -14.48
CA VAL A 215 2.61 27.57 -15.00
C VAL A 215 2.69 27.64 -16.51
N VAL A 216 1.93 26.78 -17.19
CA VAL A 216 1.97 26.66 -18.65
C VAL A 216 0.56 26.54 -19.26
N ASP A 217 0.39 26.91 -20.52
CA ASP A 217 -0.72 26.44 -21.32
C ASP A 217 -0.53 24.94 -21.60
N GLY A 218 -1.39 24.11 -21.01
CA GLY A 218 -1.30 22.65 -21.14
C GLY A 218 -1.64 22.12 -22.54
N HIS A 219 -2.07 22.99 -23.45
CA HIS A 219 -2.33 22.69 -24.86
C HIS A 219 -1.25 23.24 -25.80
N ASP A 220 -0.26 23.97 -25.28
CA ASP A 220 0.91 24.42 -26.04
C ASP A 220 2.07 23.44 -25.91
N VAL A 221 2.30 22.67 -26.98
CA VAL A 221 3.35 21.64 -27.04
C VAL A 221 4.75 22.24 -26.84
N GLU A 222 5.01 23.45 -27.30
CA GLU A 222 6.31 24.11 -27.14
C GLU A 222 6.56 24.55 -25.68
N GLU A 223 5.54 25.17 -25.05
CA GLU A 223 5.63 25.51 -23.61
C GLU A 223 5.85 24.27 -22.75
N LEU A 224 5.19 23.17 -23.06
CA LEU A 224 5.36 21.89 -22.37
C LEU A 224 6.77 21.31 -22.54
N CYS A 225 7.31 21.28 -23.77
CA CYS A 225 8.68 20.86 -24.03
C CYS A 225 9.69 21.69 -23.22
N LYS A 226 9.51 23.02 -23.18
CA LYS A 226 10.36 23.92 -22.44
C LYS A 226 10.27 23.69 -20.93
N ALA A 227 9.06 23.61 -20.38
CA ALA A 227 8.85 23.42 -18.94
C ALA A 227 9.40 22.07 -18.44
N LEU A 228 9.19 20.99 -19.19
CA LEU A 228 9.70 19.68 -18.86
C LEU A 228 11.23 19.61 -18.97
N TRP A 229 11.83 20.26 -19.97
CA TRP A 229 13.28 20.41 -20.05
C TRP A 229 13.83 21.20 -18.87
N GLN A 230 13.19 22.33 -18.50
CA GLN A 230 13.60 23.14 -17.34
C GLN A 230 13.49 22.33 -16.04
N ALA A 231 12.43 21.56 -15.86
CA ALA A 231 12.24 20.68 -14.70
C ALA A 231 13.40 19.69 -14.53
N GLN A 232 13.96 19.17 -15.62
CA GLN A 232 15.12 18.28 -15.58
C GLN A 232 16.41 18.99 -15.15
N GLN A 233 16.51 20.31 -15.27
CA GLN A 233 17.68 21.10 -14.87
C GLN A 233 17.64 21.49 -13.39
N VAL A 234 16.47 21.47 -12.75
CA VAL A 234 16.30 21.83 -11.34
C VAL A 234 17.07 20.86 -10.45
N LYS A 235 17.75 21.38 -9.44
CA LYS A 235 18.49 20.61 -8.45
C LYS A 235 18.01 20.94 -7.04
N GLY A 236 17.98 19.91 -6.20
CA GLY A 236 17.64 20.06 -4.79
C GLY A 236 16.16 20.33 -4.50
N LYS A 237 15.28 20.29 -5.51
CA LYS A 237 13.83 20.48 -5.34
C LYS A 237 13.05 19.65 -6.33
N PRO A 238 11.91 19.03 -5.95
CA PRO A 238 10.96 18.50 -6.91
C PRO A 238 10.31 19.62 -7.72
N THR A 239 9.79 19.30 -8.89
CA THR A 239 9.13 20.28 -9.76
C THR A 239 7.66 19.93 -9.97
N MET A 240 6.80 20.96 -9.83
CA MET A 240 5.39 20.90 -10.21
C MET A 240 5.14 21.71 -11.47
N ILE A 241 4.57 21.08 -12.48
CA ILE A 241 4.07 21.76 -13.70
C ILE A 241 2.56 21.92 -13.54
N LEU A 242 2.12 23.16 -13.53
CA LEU A 242 0.71 23.53 -13.46
C LEU A 242 0.21 23.78 -14.88
N ALA A 243 -0.39 22.78 -15.48
CA ALA A 243 -0.87 22.84 -16.85
C ALA A 243 -2.33 23.29 -16.88
N LYS A 244 -2.58 24.50 -17.36
CA LYS A 244 -3.93 25.00 -17.60
C LYS A 244 -4.48 24.34 -18.84
N THR A 245 -5.54 23.56 -18.68
CA THR A 245 -6.18 22.78 -19.75
C THR A 245 -7.69 22.97 -19.77
N PHE A 246 -8.35 22.41 -20.78
CA PHE A 246 -9.80 22.37 -20.88
C PHE A 246 -10.29 20.92 -20.98
N LYS A 247 -11.15 20.50 -20.05
CA LYS A 247 -11.74 19.17 -20.06
C LYS A 247 -12.52 18.92 -21.36
N GLY A 248 -12.24 17.81 -22.03
CA GLY A 248 -12.87 17.52 -23.32
C GLY A 248 -12.28 18.32 -24.52
N ARG A 249 -11.04 18.79 -24.40
CA ARG A 249 -10.33 19.53 -25.46
C ARG A 249 -10.46 18.85 -26.84
N GLY A 250 -10.91 19.62 -27.84
CA GLY A 250 -11.10 19.15 -29.20
C GLY A 250 -12.43 18.45 -29.48
N LEU A 251 -13.29 18.30 -28.49
CA LEU A 251 -14.62 17.69 -28.64
C LEU A 251 -15.68 18.79 -28.74
N LYS A 252 -16.19 19.03 -29.97
CA LYS A 252 -17.19 20.07 -30.21
C LYS A 252 -18.44 19.91 -29.34
N GLY A 253 -18.87 20.99 -28.67
CA GLY A 253 -20.04 21.02 -27.82
C GLY A 253 -19.90 20.19 -26.52
N ILE A 254 -18.68 19.75 -26.18
CA ILE A 254 -18.35 19.04 -24.96
C ILE A 254 -17.20 19.73 -24.22
N GLU A 255 -16.26 20.31 -24.97
CA GLU A 255 -15.10 21.01 -24.38
C GLU A 255 -15.54 22.02 -23.33
N ASN A 256 -14.94 21.91 -22.15
CA ASN A 256 -15.17 22.80 -20.98
C ASN A 256 -16.62 22.82 -20.47
N MET A 257 -17.41 21.77 -20.75
CA MET A 257 -18.80 21.64 -20.29
C MET A 257 -18.90 20.74 -19.10
N GLU A 258 -19.70 21.15 -18.12
CA GLU A 258 -20.06 20.34 -16.95
C GLU A 258 -20.90 19.11 -17.34
N ASN A 259 -21.01 18.15 -16.43
CA ASN A 259 -21.80 16.91 -16.61
C ASN A 259 -21.30 15.94 -17.69
N TRP A 260 -20.05 16.06 -18.14
CA TRP A 260 -19.40 15.13 -19.06
C TRP A 260 -18.30 14.27 -18.42
N HIS A 261 -18.13 14.34 -17.11
CA HIS A 261 -17.20 13.46 -16.41
C HIS A 261 -17.74 12.02 -16.41
N GLY A 262 -16.95 11.06 -16.83
CA GLY A 262 -17.34 9.64 -16.82
C GLY A 262 -18.45 9.27 -17.83
N LYS A 263 -18.74 10.11 -18.80
CA LYS A 263 -19.72 9.84 -19.84
C LYS A 263 -19.03 9.52 -21.16
N PRO A 264 -19.13 8.27 -21.67
CA PRO A 264 -18.73 7.96 -23.04
C PRO A 264 -19.66 8.65 -24.03
N MET A 265 -19.15 8.90 -25.23
CA MET A 265 -19.98 9.46 -26.31
C MET A 265 -20.80 8.36 -26.97
N PRO A 266 -22.05 8.65 -27.38
CA PRO A 266 -22.79 7.81 -28.33
C PRO A 266 -22.00 7.62 -29.62
N LYS A 267 -22.23 6.52 -30.33
CA LYS A 267 -21.42 6.09 -31.47
C LYS A 267 -21.36 7.14 -32.59
N ASP A 268 -22.48 7.73 -32.95
CA ASP A 268 -22.59 8.77 -33.95
C ASP A 268 -21.76 10.02 -33.60
N ARG A 269 -21.86 10.48 -32.36
CA ARG A 269 -21.05 11.62 -31.89
C ARG A 269 -19.56 11.27 -31.77
N ALA A 270 -19.23 10.04 -31.39
CA ALA A 270 -17.85 9.60 -31.37
C ALA A 270 -17.22 9.56 -32.76
N GLU A 271 -17.96 9.05 -33.77
CA GLU A 271 -17.52 9.01 -35.15
C GLU A 271 -17.29 10.42 -35.72
N GLU A 272 -18.17 11.38 -35.41
CA GLU A 272 -18.00 12.79 -35.79
C GLU A 272 -16.78 13.41 -35.14
N ALA A 273 -16.62 13.23 -33.82
CA ALA A 273 -15.48 13.73 -33.06
C ALA A 273 -14.14 13.15 -33.56
N ILE A 274 -14.11 11.86 -33.88
CA ILE A 274 -12.93 11.20 -34.45
C ILE A 274 -12.55 11.81 -35.77
N LYS A 275 -13.53 11.99 -36.67
CA LYS A 275 -13.32 12.62 -37.99
C LYS A 275 -12.78 14.05 -37.86
N ASP A 276 -13.30 14.84 -36.91
CA ASP A 276 -12.82 16.19 -36.67
C ASP A 276 -11.35 16.18 -36.14
N LEU A 277 -11.01 15.24 -35.27
CA LEU A 277 -9.64 15.10 -34.74
C LEU A 277 -8.68 14.57 -35.81
N GLU A 278 -9.10 13.62 -36.64
CA GLU A 278 -8.31 13.11 -37.77
C GLU A 278 -7.95 14.23 -38.78
N ALA A 279 -8.87 15.17 -39.02
CA ALA A 279 -8.63 16.32 -39.88
C ALA A 279 -7.56 17.29 -39.36
N LEU A 280 -7.20 17.23 -38.05
CA LEU A 280 -6.15 18.04 -37.46
C LEU A 280 -4.75 17.39 -37.60
N ILE A 281 -4.67 16.12 -37.95
CA ILE A 281 -3.41 15.38 -38.09
C ILE A 281 -2.79 15.69 -39.46
N GLN A 282 -1.55 16.22 -39.44
CA GLN A 282 -0.83 16.59 -40.65
C GLN A 282 0.07 15.48 -41.19
N ASN A 283 0.65 14.67 -40.28
CA ASN A 283 1.61 13.62 -40.65
C ASN A 283 1.22 12.28 -39.99
N PRO A 284 0.18 11.59 -40.49
CA PRO A 284 -0.39 10.40 -39.85
C PRO A 284 0.60 9.25 -39.70
N ASN A 285 1.57 9.14 -40.59
CA ASN A 285 2.57 8.04 -40.60
C ASN A 285 3.88 8.38 -39.89
N LYS A 286 3.99 9.56 -39.24
CA LYS A 286 5.19 9.92 -38.51
C LYS A 286 5.22 9.21 -37.17
N THR A 287 6.30 8.47 -36.92
CA THR A 287 6.60 7.87 -35.62
C THR A 287 7.66 8.71 -34.92
N ILE A 288 7.44 9.03 -33.66
CA ILE A 288 8.44 9.61 -32.76
C ILE A 288 8.72 8.55 -31.71
N CYS A 289 9.98 8.10 -31.64
CA CYS A 289 10.39 7.12 -30.64
C CYS A 289 10.94 7.84 -29.40
N PRO A 290 10.66 7.33 -28.19
CA PRO A 290 11.29 7.83 -26.97
C PRO A 290 12.79 7.62 -26.98
N GLU A 291 13.53 8.47 -26.26
CA GLU A 291 14.95 8.22 -26.02
C GLU A 291 15.14 7.00 -25.10
N LEU A 292 16.25 6.28 -25.31
CA LEU A 292 16.58 5.15 -24.45
C LEU A 292 17.13 5.63 -23.09
N PRO A 293 16.84 4.90 -22.00
CA PRO A 293 17.38 5.21 -20.70
C PRO A 293 18.89 4.92 -20.64
N LYS A 294 19.58 5.49 -19.65
CA LYS A 294 20.94 5.08 -19.33
C LYS A 294 20.89 3.77 -18.55
N GLU A 295 21.77 2.85 -18.88
CA GLU A 295 21.90 1.55 -18.21
C GLU A 295 22.75 1.70 -16.93
N ASP A 296 22.24 2.44 -15.92
CA ASP A 296 22.96 2.76 -14.68
C ASP A 296 22.29 2.22 -13.40
N THR A 297 21.28 1.37 -13.55
CA THR A 297 20.61 0.71 -12.42
C THR A 297 20.92 -0.78 -12.44
N ALA A 298 21.52 -1.29 -11.37
CA ALA A 298 21.81 -2.71 -11.24
C ALA A 298 20.52 -3.54 -11.08
N PRO A 299 20.45 -4.79 -11.57
CA PRO A 299 19.37 -5.70 -11.25
C PRO A 299 19.18 -5.88 -9.73
N ALA A 300 17.93 -6.08 -9.28
CA ALA A 300 17.65 -6.38 -7.88
C ALA A 300 18.13 -7.80 -7.55
N ASP A 301 18.78 -7.97 -6.39
CA ASP A 301 19.08 -9.29 -5.84
C ASP A 301 17.81 -9.83 -5.17
N LEU A 302 17.20 -10.85 -5.74
CA LEU A 302 15.95 -11.45 -5.25
C LEU A 302 16.18 -12.66 -4.34
N SER A 303 17.40 -12.89 -3.90
CA SER A 303 17.72 -13.97 -2.96
C SER A 303 16.92 -13.82 -1.65
N PRO A 304 16.48 -14.94 -1.06
CA PRO A 304 15.84 -14.91 0.26
C PRO A 304 16.73 -14.24 1.32
N ILE A 305 16.10 -13.48 2.20
CA ILE A 305 16.79 -12.74 3.27
C ILE A 305 16.59 -13.50 4.58
N SER A 306 17.70 -13.84 5.25
CA SER A 306 17.65 -14.52 6.54
C SER A 306 18.31 -13.69 7.64
N LEU A 307 17.89 -13.92 8.88
CA LEU A 307 18.57 -13.35 10.04
C LEU A 307 20.01 -13.86 10.10
N PRO A 308 21.02 -13.00 10.27
CA PRO A 308 22.44 -13.40 10.33
C PRO A 308 22.78 -14.18 11.61
N SER A 309 21.92 -14.11 12.62
CA SER A 309 22.01 -14.85 13.86
C SER A 309 20.62 -15.14 14.41
N PRO A 310 20.40 -16.28 15.10
CA PRO A 310 19.11 -16.57 15.72
C PRO A 310 18.74 -15.52 16.77
N PRO A 311 17.47 -15.49 17.22
CA PRO A 311 17.08 -14.74 18.42
C PRO A 311 17.98 -15.11 19.61
N ASN A 312 18.33 -14.14 20.44
CA ASN A 312 19.21 -14.36 21.58
C ASN A 312 18.48 -14.05 22.90
N TYR A 313 17.47 -14.87 23.21
CA TYR A 313 16.70 -14.80 24.44
C TYR A 313 16.70 -16.16 25.12
N LYS A 314 16.62 -16.17 26.46
CA LYS A 314 16.42 -17.40 27.24
C LYS A 314 14.94 -17.58 27.55
N ILE A 315 14.47 -18.82 27.58
CA ILE A 315 13.12 -19.13 28.07
C ILE A 315 12.95 -18.54 29.47
N GLY A 316 11.89 -17.74 29.64
CA GLY A 316 11.60 -17.02 30.89
C GLY A 316 12.00 -15.56 30.89
N ASP A 317 12.89 -15.12 30.00
CA ASP A 317 13.18 -13.67 29.82
C ASP A 317 11.91 -12.90 29.51
N LYS A 318 11.89 -11.61 29.84
CA LYS A 318 10.79 -10.71 29.51
C LYS A 318 11.20 -9.75 28.41
N VAL A 319 10.52 -9.81 27.27
CA VAL A 319 10.82 -9.02 26.07
C VAL A 319 9.53 -8.51 25.44
N ALA A 320 9.44 -7.21 25.18
CA ALA A 320 8.35 -6.66 24.39
C ALA A 320 8.51 -7.06 22.92
N THR A 321 7.44 -7.54 22.27
CA THR A 321 7.51 -7.98 20.85
C THR A 321 7.90 -6.83 19.92
N ARG A 322 7.53 -5.58 20.24
CA ARG A 322 7.99 -4.39 19.49
C ARG A 322 9.51 -4.16 19.58
N LYS A 323 10.16 -4.53 20.72
CA LYS A 323 11.62 -4.46 20.86
C LYS A 323 12.30 -5.54 20.03
N ALA A 324 11.76 -6.76 20.07
CA ALA A 324 12.24 -7.87 19.24
C ALA A 324 12.08 -7.57 17.74
N TYR A 325 10.99 -6.89 17.33
CA TYR A 325 10.83 -6.36 15.98
C TYR A 325 11.98 -5.44 15.57
N GLY A 326 12.34 -4.46 16.40
CA GLY A 326 13.45 -3.54 16.11
C GLY A 326 14.79 -4.25 15.98
N VAL A 327 15.05 -5.25 16.85
CA VAL A 327 16.25 -6.11 16.80
C VAL A 327 16.29 -6.88 15.47
N ALA A 328 15.20 -7.55 15.11
CA ALA A 328 15.13 -8.34 13.88
C ALA A 328 15.28 -7.46 12.62
N LEU A 329 14.65 -6.30 12.62
CA LEU A 329 14.74 -5.35 11.50
C LEU A 329 16.19 -4.89 11.28
N ALA A 330 16.93 -4.57 12.36
CA ALA A 330 18.34 -4.24 12.29
C ALA A 330 19.20 -5.42 11.78
N LYS A 331 18.91 -6.65 12.26
CA LYS A 331 19.56 -7.87 11.77
C LYS A 331 19.31 -8.09 10.27
N LEU A 332 18.07 -7.94 9.79
CA LEU A 332 17.77 -8.05 8.35
C LEU A 332 18.49 -6.99 7.53
N GLY A 333 18.59 -5.75 8.04
CA GLY A 333 19.35 -4.69 7.41
C GLY A 333 20.84 -5.02 7.25
N GLN A 334 21.40 -5.80 8.16
CA GLN A 334 22.77 -6.33 8.04
C GLN A 334 22.89 -7.38 6.93
N SER A 335 21.87 -8.22 6.77
CA SER A 335 21.88 -9.30 5.77
C SER A 335 21.63 -8.82 4.35
N SER A 336 20.84 -7.75 4.16
CA SER A 336 20.50 -7.28 2.81
C SER A 336 20.40 -5.76 2.73
N GLN A 337 21.04 -5.21 1.71
CA GLN A 337 20.97 -3.78 1.37
C GLN A 337 19.56 -3.37 0.87
N ARG A 338 18.73 -4.32 0.44
CA ARG A 338 17.36 -4.06 -0.01
C ARG A 338 16.39 -3.76 1.13
N VAL A 339 16.73 -4.14 2.36
CA VAL A 339 15.88 -3.86 3.53
C VAL A 339 15.95 -2.37 3.84
N VAL A 340 14.78 -1.73 3.83
CA VAL A 340 14.60 -0.32 4.18
C VAL A 340 13.49 -0.19 5.22
N ALA A 341 13.64 0.75 6.13
CA ALA A 341 12.67 1.01 7.17
C ALA A 341 12.06 2.40 7.02
N LEU A 342 10.74 2.49 7.15
CA LEU A 342 9.99 3.73 7.19
C LEU A 342 9.27 3.83 8.54
N ASP A 343 9.10 5.04 9.06
CA ASP A 343 8.39 5.27 10.31
C ASP A 343 7.64 6.61 10.29
N ALA A 344 6.52 6.68 10.99
CA ALA A 344 5.68 7.88 11.07
C ALA A 344 5.88 8.60 12.42
N ASP A 345 7.13 9.00 12.72
CA ASP A 345 7.54 9.70 13.94
C ASP A 345 7.28 8.91 15.24
N MET A 346 7.29 7.58 15.15
CA MET A 346 7.06 6.65 16.27
C MET A 346 8.26 5.73 16.55
N LYS A 347 9.42 5.96 15.92
CA LYS A 347 10.58 5.05 15.94
C LYS A 347 11.10 4.70 17.34
N ASN A 348 10.97 5.59 18.30
CA ASN A 348 11.33 5.33 19.72
C ASN A 348 10.34 4.35 20.39
N SER A 349 9.11 4.28 19.92
CA SER A 349 8.05 3.42 20.44
C SER A 349 7.91 2.11 19.67
N THR A 350 8.09 2.13 18.35
CA THR A 350 8.12 0.94 17.50
C THR A 350 9.45 0.18 17.56
N PHE A 351 10.50 0.81 18.11
CA PHE A 351 11.90 0.38 18.08
C PHE A 351 12.52 0.30 16.68
N SER A 352 11.87 0.81 15.64
CA SER A 352 12.51 0.98 14.32
C SER A 352 13.76 1.89 14.39
N GLU A 353 13.93 2.66 15.48
CA GLU A 353 15.15 3.42 15.75
C GLU A 353 16.42 2.56 15.82
N MET A 354 16.30 1.26 16.12
CA MET A 354 17.45 0.35 16.11
C MET A 354 18.01 0.20 14.68
N PHE A 355 17.13 0.08 13.70
CA PHE A 355 17.50 0.10 12.30
C PHE A 355 18.07 1.47 11.89
N HIS A 356 17.41 2.55 12.30
CA HIS A 356 17.90 3.91 12.02
C HIS A 356 19.31 4.16 12.55
N LYS A 357 19.61 3.70 13.76
CA LYS A 357 20.96 3.82 14.36
C LYS A 357 22.02 3.02 13.59
N ALA A 358 21.65 1.85 13.07
CA ALA A 358 22.55 0.97 12.33
C ALA A 358 22.73 1.36 10.86
N PHE A 359 21.66 1.85 10.22
CA PHE A 359 21.59 2.12 8.78
C PHE A 359 20.81 3.41 8.49
N PRO A 360 21.29 4.59 8.92
CA PRO A 360 20.57 5.85 8.77
C PRO A 360 20.24 6.19 7.31
N GLU A 361 21.08 5.78 6.36
CA GLU A 361 20.90 6.01 4.92
C GLU A 361 19.77 5.17 4.29
N ARG A 362 19.27 4.14 4.99
CA ARG A 362 18.17 3.28 4.57
C ARG A 362 16.94 3.42 5.46
N PHE A 363 16.95 4.41 6.33
CA PHE A 363 15.80 4.77 7.16
C PHE A 363 15.10 6.00 6.58
N VAL A 364 13.80 5.94 6.45
CA VAL A 364 12.96 6.98 5.85
C VAL A 364 12.00 7.50 6.91
N GLU A 365 12.24 8.70 7.41
CA GLU A 365 11.30 9.37 8.29
C GLU A 365 10.14 9.96 7.47
N CYS A 366 8.93 9.51 7.74
CA CYS A 366 7.73 9.98 7.05
C CYS A 366 6.92 10.99 7.86
N PHE A 367 7.35 11.30 9.08
CA PHE A 367 6.67 12.19 10.01
C PHE A 367 5.24 11.72 10.33
N ILE A 368 4.42 12.58 10.92
CA ILE A 368 3.01 12.25 11.24
C ILE A 368 2.17 12.37 9.96
N ALA A 369 2.38 11.43 9.04
CA ALA A 369 1.73 11.36 7.74
C ALA A 369 1.61 9.88 7.30
N GLU A 370 0.74 9.12 7.96
CA GLU A 370 0.63 7.68 7.81
C GLU A 370 0.16 7.28 6.40
N GLN A 371 -0.72 8.09 5.78
CA GLN A 371 -1.17 7.89 4.41
C GLN A 371 0.03 7.96 3.44
N ASN A 372 0.83 9.01 3.56
CA ASN A 372 2.02 9.17 2.73
C ASN A 372 3.06 8.08 3.03
N MET A 373 3.27 7.68 4.30
CA MET A 373 4.20 6.61 4.67
C MET A 373 3.87 5.30 3.92
N VAL A 374 2.60 4.90 3.91
CA VAL A 374 2.19 3.68 3.20
C VAL A 374 2.38 3.84 1.69
N SER A 375 2.01 4.99 1.09
CA SER A 375 2.24 5.24 -0.34
C SER A 375 3.73 5.24 -0.70
N VAL A 376 4.58 5.85 0.12
CA VAL A 376 6.04 5.84 -0.07
C VAL A 376 6.58 4.42 0.02
N ALA A 377 6.13 3.61 0.98
CA ALA A 377 6.53 2.21 1.10
C ALA A 377 6.16 1.41 -0.15
N ILE A 378 4.94 1.61 -0.69
CA ILE A 378 4.50 1.02 -1.96
C ILE A 378 5.46 1.42 -3.09
N GLY A 379 5.75 2.71 -3.22
CA GLY A 379 6.65 3.22 -4.25
C GLY A 379 8.07 2.67 -4.15
N CYS A 380 8.61 2.57 -2.93
CA CYS A 380 9.93 1.98 -2.67
C CYS A 380 10.00 0.49 -3.08
N ALA A 381 8.92 -0.25 -2.87
CA ALA A 381 8.86 -1.69 -3.16
C ALA A 381 8.63 -2.02 -4.65
N THR A 382 8.28 -1.03 -5.49
CA THR A 382 8.01 -1.29 -6.92
C THR A 382 9.22 -1.90 -7.62
N ARG A 383 8.96 -2.80 -8.57
CA ARG A 383 9.98 -3.54 -9.34
C ARG A 383 10.98 -4.29 -8.44
N ASP A 384 10.55 -4.71 -7.25
CA ASP A 384 11.36 -5.43 -6.25
C ASP A 384 12.66 -4.69 -5.84
N ARG A 385 12.68 -3.34 -5.94
CA ARG A 385 13.90 -2.56 -5.62
C ARG A 385 14.25 -2.62 -4.14
N THR A 386 13.24 -2.62 -3.26
CA THR A 386 13.45 -2.69 -1.80
C THR A 386 12.51 -3.70 -1.15
N VAL A 387 12.87 -4.12 0.06
CA VAL A 387 12.00 -4.82 1.01
C VAL A 387 11.66 -3.82 2.11
N ALA A 388 10.51 -3.16 1.94
CA ALA A 388 10.10 -2.05 2.77
C ALA A 388 9.34 -2.52 4.03
N PHE A 389 9.77 -2.03 5.20
CA PHE A 389 9.07 -2.16 6.48
C PHE A 389 8.62 -0.78 6.93
N ALA A 390 7.31 -0.57 7.05
CA ALA A 390 6.73 0.69 7.52
C ALA A 390 6.09 0.50 8.89
N SER A 391 6.45 1.34 9.85
CA SER A 391 6.11 1.19 11.26
C SER A 391 5.38 2.41 11.81
N THR A 392 4.32 2.17 12.57
CA THR A 392 3.61 3.14 13.40
C THR A 392 2.80 2.39 14.47
N PHE A 393 1.92 3.07 15.20
CA PHE A 393 0.95 2.36 16.05
C PHE A 393 -0.09 1.66 15.18
N ALA A 394 -0.51 0.47 15.60
CA ALA A 394 -1.50 -0.31 14.86
C ALA A 394 -2.83 0.46 14.69
N ALA A 395 -3.23 1.23 15.69
CA ALA A 395 -4.40 2.10 15.61
C ALA A 395 -4.28 3.16 14.51
N PHE A 396 -3.07 3.71 14.28
CA PHE A 396 -2.86 4.79 13.31
C PHE A 396 -2.78 4.29 11.87
N LEU A 397 -2.54 3.01 11.64
CA LEU A 397 -2.67 2.40 10.32
C LEU A 397 -4.10 2.51 9.76
N SER A 398 -5.11 2.69 10.62
CA SER A 398 -6.48 2.94 10.18
C SER A 398 -6.62 4.19 9.31
N ARG A 399 -5.78 5.23 9.54
CA ARG A 399 -5.76 6.44 8.71
C ARG A 399 -5.33 6.16 7.28
N ALA A 400 -4.48 5.16 7.08
CA ALA A 400 -3.95 4.77 5.78
C ALA A 400 -4.70 3.56 5.17
N TYR A 401 -5.88 3.20 5.67
CA TYR A 401 -6.53 1.95 5.27
C TYR A 401 -6.84 1.87 3.77
N ASP A 402 -7.28 2.97 3.15
CA ASP A 402 -7.48 2.97 1.69
C ASP A 402 -6.16 2.79 0.91
N HIS A 403 -5.07 3.35 1.40
CA HIS A 403 -3.73 3.14 0.82
C HIS A 403 -3.30 1.67 0.93
N ILE A 404 -3.60 1.01 2.05
CA ILE A 404 -3.35 -0.43 2.25
C ILE A 404 -4.22 -1.26 1.32
N ARG A 405 -5.50 -0.91 1.16
CA ARG A 405 -6.40 -1.55 0.21
C ARG A 405 -5.88 -1.42 -1.23
N MET A 406 -5.41 -0.23 -1.61
CA MET A 406 -4.82 0.00 -2.94
C MET A 406 -3.45 -0.67 -3.11
N ALA A 407 -2.69 -0.88 -2.03
CA ALA A 407 -1.49 -1.71 -2.07
C ALA A 407 -1.81 -3.16 -2.49
N ALA A 408 -2.93 -3.72 -2.03
CA ALA A 408 -3.39 -5.05 -2.47
C ALA A 408 -3.78 -5.06 -3.94
N VAL A 409 -4.49 -4.04 -4.43
CA VAL A 409 -4.82 -3.88 -5.86
C VAL A 409 -3.55 -3.70 -6.71
N SER A 410 -2.52 -3.10 -6.12
CA SER A 410 -1.18 -2.94 -6.73
C SER A 410 -0.31 -4.20 -6.64
N GLU A 411 -0.79 -5.27 -6.02
CA GLU A 411 0.01 -6.49 -5.75
C GLU A 411 1.34 -6.19 -5.04
N SER A 412 1.34 -5.16 -4.19
CA SER A 412 2.56 -4.64 -3.55
C SER A 412 3.12 -5.61 -2.50
N ASN A 413 4.44 -5.73 -2.46
CA ASN A 413 5.18 -6.46 -1.44
C ASN A 413 5.67 -5.49 -0.37
N ILE A 414 4.85 -5.20 0.64
CA ILE A 414 5.18 -4.30 1.75
C ILE A 414 4.92 -4.95 3.10
N ASN A 415 5.73 -4.58 4.09
CA ASN A 415 5.61 -5.06 5.46
C ASN A 415 5.19 -3.91 6.37
N LEU A 416 4.06 -4.06 7.06
CA LEU A 416 3.52 -3.06 7.97
C LEU A 416 3.63 -3.59 9.41
N ALA A 417 4.34 -2.86 10.27
CA ALA A 417 4.44 -3.20 11.68
C ALA A 417 3.59 -2.24 12.50
N GLY A 418 2.53 -2.77 13.12
CA GLY A 418 1.63 -2.03 13.98
C GLY A 418 1.92 -2.32 15.45
N SER A 419 2.50 -1.35 16.18
CA SER A 419 2.74 -1.48 17.61
C SER A 419 1.55 -0.97 18.43
N HIS A 420 1.59 -1.18 19.75
CA HIS A 420 0.56 -0.70 20.68
C HIS A 420 -0.83 -1.26 20.38
N CYS A 421 -0.90 -2.57 20.12
CA CYS A 421 -2.18 -3.24 19.88
C CYS A 421 -2.89 -3.62 21.18
N GLY A 422 -4.23 -3.58 21.16
CA GLY A 422 -5.10 -4.05 22.24
C GLY A 422 -5.20 -3.11 23.45
N VAL A 423 -6.02 -3.53 24.43
CA VAL A 423 -6.17 -2.80 25.71
C VAL A 423 -4.96 -2.96 26.61
N SER A 424 -4.13 -3.97 26.35
CA SER A 424 -2.91 -4.25 27.12
C SER A 424 -1.83 -3.17 27.04
N ILE A 425 -1.99 -2.16 26.19
CA ILE A 425 -1.11 -0.99 26.19
C ILE A 425 -1.26 -0.13 27.44
N GLY A 426 -2.42 -0.17 28.08
CA GLY A 426 -2.63 0.43 29.40
C GLY A 426 -3.06 1.89 29.39
N GLU A 427 -2.24 2.72 29.98
CA GLU A 427 -2.58 4.09 30.39
C GLU A 427 -2.80 5.07 29.22
N ASP A 428 -2.21 4.81 28.05
CA ASP A 428 -2.35 5.68 26.87
C ASP A 428 -3.83 5.83 26.42
N GLY A 429 -4.63 4.81 26.67
CA GLY A 429 -6.08 4.88 26.50
C GLY A 429 -6.58 4.59 25.09
N PRO A 430 -7.90 4.76 24.88
CA PRO A 430 -8.61 4.18 23.73
C PRO A 430 -8.17 4.72 22.37
N SER A 431 -7.67 5.95 22.26
CA SER A 431 -7.25 6.50 20.97
C SER A 431 -5.97 5.86 20.41
N GLN A 432 -5.17 5.20 21.25
CA GLN A 432 -3.96 4.48 20.87
C GLN A 432 -4.13 2.95 20.88
N MET A 433 -5.22 2.44 21.43
CA MET A 433 -5.53 1.01 21.49
C MET A 433 -6.04 0.51 20.14
N ALA A 434 -5.25 -0.28 19.43
CA ALA A 434 -5.74 -0.93 18.21
C ALA A 434 -6.58 -2.15 18.58
N LEU A 435 -7.85 -2.09 18.26
CA LEU A 435 -8.85 -3.14 18.52
C LEU A 435 -9.64 -3.51 17.27
N GLU A 436 -9.37 -2.86 16.14
CA GLU A 436 -9.95 -3.06 14.81
C GLU A 436 -8.93 -3.59 13.80
N ASP A 437 -7.67 -3.57 14.15
CA ASP A 437 -6.54 -3.81 13.25
C ASP A 437 -6.55 -5.23 12.64
N ILE A 438 -6.80 -6.28 13.41
CA ILE A 438 -6.91 -7.63 12.87
C ILE A 438 -8.05 -7.70 11.84
N ALA A 439 -9.21 -7.11 12.14
CA ALA A 439 -10.36 -7.07 11.23
C ALA A 439 -10.01 -6.38 9.91
N MET A 440 -9.36 -5.22 9.98
CA MET A 440 -8.92 -4.44 8.81
C MET A 440 -8.02 -5.26 7.90
N PHE A 441 -6.97 -5.87 8.46
CA PHE A 441 -5.99 -6.60 7.67
C PHE A 441 -6.49 -7.98 7.20
N ARG A 442 -7.36 -8.63 7.98
CA ARG A 442 -8.03 -9.86 7.52
C ARG A 442 -8.91 -9.64 6.29
N ALA A 443 -9.52 -8.46 6.15
CA ALA A 443 -10.34 -8.11 5.00
C ALA A 443 -9.54 -7.92 3.69
N ILE A 444 -8.23 -7.70 3.76
CA ILE A 444 -7.37 -7.51 2.57
C ILE A 444 -7.00 -8.89 1.98
N PRO A 445 -7.35 -9.22 0.73
CA PRO A 445 -7.17 -10.58 0.17
C PRO A 445 -5.73 -11.10 0.23
N THR A 446 -4.75 -10.28 -0.12
CA THR A 446 -3.34 -10.66 -0.24
C THR A 446 -2.53 -10.44 1.03
N CYS A 447 -3.18 -10.15 2.17
CA CYS A 447 -2.50 -9.84 3.42
C CYS A 447 -2.23 -11.09 4.25
N THR A 448 -0.98 -11.24 4.73
CA THR A 448 -0.59 -12.15 5.80
C THR A 448 -0.59 -11.39 7.12
N VAL A 449 -1.27 -11.92 8.15
CA VAL A 449 -1.39 -11.30 9.46
C VAL A 449 -0.63 -12.12 10.49
N PHE A 450 0.52 -11.62 10.92
CA PHE A 450 1.33 -12.18 11.98
C PHE A 450 0.93 -11.59 13.35
N TYR A 451 0.83 -12.42 14.35
CA TYR A 451 0.63 -11.99 15.73
C TYR A 451 1.55 -12.77 16.67
N PRO A 452 2.83 -12.40 16.74
CA PRO A 452 3.80 -13.09 17.58
C PRO A 452 3.48 -12.93 19.06
N SER A 453 3.79 -13.96 19.85
CA SER A 453 3.45 -14.06 21.27
C SER A 453 4.66 -13.91 22.21
N ASP A 454 5.88 -13.83 21.69
CA ASP A 454 7.10 -13.59 22.44
C ASP A 454 8.23 -12.99 21.58
N GLY A 455 9.41 -12.81 22.18
CA GLY A 455 10.56 -12.22 21.47
C GLY A 455 11.07 -13.10 20.32
N VAL A 456 11.06 -14.42 20.47
CA VAL A 456 11.53 -15.35 19.44
C VAL A 456 10.58 -15.34 18.24
N SER A 457 9.29 -15.56 18.46
CA SER A 457 8.27 -15.53 17.40
C SER A 457 8.19 -14.17 16.71
N ALA A 458 8.48 -13.06 17.43
CA ALA A 458 8.53 -11.74 16.84
C ALA A 458 9.70 -11.57 15.86
N GLU A 459 10.92 -11.99 16.20
CA GLU A 459 12.04 -11.95 15.26
C GLU A 459 11.78 -12.85 14.03
N ARG A 460 11.21 -14.05 14.24
CA ARG A 460 10.87 -14.98 13.15
C ARG A 460 9.78 -14.42 12.25
N SER A 461 8.80 -13.69 12.78
CA SER A 461 7.77 -13.05 11.96
C SER A 461 8.35 -11.99 11.01
N VAL A 462 9.36 -11.24 11.45
CA VAL A 462 10.05 -10.23 10.62
C VAL A 462 10.83 -10.91 9.48
N GLU A 463 11.55 -12.00 9.77
CA GLU A 463 12.26 -12.79 8.76
C GLU A 463 11.31 -13.37 7.71
N LEU A 464 10.19 -13.97 8.15
CA LEU A 464 9.18 -14.54 7.27
C LEU A 464 8.50 -13.46 6.41
N ALA A 465 8.15 -12.31 7.01
CA ALA A 465 7.53 -11.21 6.32
C ALA A 465 8.41 -10.67 5.18
N ALA A 466 9.73 -10.56 5.39
CA ALA A 466 10.67 -10.12 4.36
C ALA A 466 10.67 -11.01 3.10
N ASN A 467 10.27 -12.27 3.22
CA ASN A 467 10.25 -13.28 2.16
C ASN A 467 8.83 -13.68 1.70
N THR A 468 7.81 -13.11 2.29
CA THR A 468 6.42 -13.39 1.94
C THR A 468 5.93 -12.37 0.91
N LYS A 469 5.34 -12.84 -0.19
CA LYS A 469 4.73 -11.98 -1.20
C LYS A 469 3.40 -11.40 -0.71
N GLY A 470 3.09 -10.20 -1.18
CA GLY A 470 1.90 -9.46 -0.79
C GLY A 470 2.16 -8.53 0.40
N ILE A 471 1.09 -8.17 1.08
CA ILE A 471 1.15 -7.32 2.27
C ILE A 471 1.35 -8.21 3.48
N CYS A 472 2.34 -7.89 4.33
CA CYS A 472 2.47 -8.49 5.64
C CYS A 472 2.12 -7.47 6.72
N PHE A 473 1.24 -7.84 7.65
CA PHE A 473 0.97 -7.06 8.85
C PHE A 473 1.52 -7.80 10.06
N ILE A 474 2.44 -7.17 10.79
CA ILE A 474 3.04 -7.71 12.02
C ILE A 474 2.44 -6.93 13.19
N ARG A 475 1.58 -7.61 13.95
CA ARG A 475 0.89 -7.06 15.12
C ARG A 475 1.76 -7.23 16.35
N ILE A 476 2.30 -6.13 16.91
CA ILE A 476 3.25 -6.17 18.02
C ILE A 476 2.74 -5.42 19.26
N THR A 477 3.08 -5.94 20.44
CA THR A 477 2.58 -5.49 21.73
C THR A 477 3.52 -4.51 22.42
N ARG A 478 2.97 -3.65 23.29
CA ARG A 478 3.73 -2.75 24.16
C ARG A 478 4.31 -3.44 25.39
N PRO A 479 3.55 -4.26 26.15
CA PRO A 479 4.06 -4.91 27.35
C PRO A 479 5.15 -5.93 27.03
N GLU A 480 6.02 -6.17 28.00
CA GLU A 480 6.98 -7.27 27.96
C GLU A 480 6.25 -8.59 28.18
N LEU A 481 6.56 -9.56 27.33
CA LEU A 481 6.03 -10.92 27.39
C LEU A 481 7.14 -11.89 27.73
N LYS A 482 6.78 -12.96 28.45
CA LYS A 482 7.72 -14.03 28.79
C LYS A 482 8.11 -14.79 27.54
N VAL A 483 9.41 -15.00 27.32
CA VAL A 483 9.91 -15.86 26.24
C VAL A 483 9.54 -17.31 26.55
N ILE A 484 8.80 -17.94 25.63
CA ILE A 484 8.29 -19.31 25.77
C ILE A 484 8.88 -20.26 24.73
N TYR A 485 9.46 -19.76 23.67
CA TYR A 485 10.08 -20.54 22.61
C TYR A 485 11.61 -20.57 22.72
N ASP A 486 12.18 -21.70 22.29
CA ASP A 486 13.62 -21.81 22.12
C ASP A 486 14.09 -20.89 20.97
N PRO A 487 15.30 -20.29 21.04
CA PRO A 487 15.86 -19.47 19.96
C PRO A 487 15.90 -20.18 18.60
N ASP A 488 16.07 -21.50 18.58
CA ASP A 488 16.12 -22.31 17.37
C ASP A 488 14.74 -22.78 16.88
N GLU A 489 13.65 -22.40 17.57
CA GLU A 489 12.29 -22.75 17.17
C GLU A 489 11.98 -22.24 15.76
N LYS A 490 11.40 -23.14 14.96
CA LYS A 490 11.03 -22.84 13.57
C LYS A 490 9.57 -22.43 13.50
N PHE A 491 9.34 -21.40 12.71
CA PHE A 491 8.00 -20.89 12.42
C PHE A 491 7.75 -20.89 10.93
N GLU A 492 6.50 -21.12 10.55
CA GLU A 492 6.04 -21.10 9.17
C GLU A 492 4.72 -20.34 9.07
N VAL A 493 4.49 -19.67 7.93
CA VAL A 493 3.24 -18.97 7.68
C VAL A 493 2.09 -19.98 7.58
N GLY A 494 1.03 -19.78 8.36
CA GLY A 494 -0.13 -20.66 8.37
C GLY A 494 0.03 -21.93 9.20
N VAL A 495 1.07 -22.02 10.05
CA VAL A 495 1.31 -23.15 10.94
C VAL A 495 1.23 -22.69 12.40
N ALA A 496 0.27 -23.23 13.14
CA ALA A 496 0.06 -22.93 14.56
C ALA A 496 0.97 -23.81 15.47
N LYS A 497 1.18 -23.35 16.69
CA LYS A 497 1.92 -24.09 17.72
C LYS A 497 0.99 -24.56 18.84
N VAL A 498 0.97 -25.86 19.13
CA VAL A 498 0.35 -26.38 20.35
C VAL A 498 1.36 -26.24 21.49
N VAL A 499 1.22 -25.17 22.28
CA VAL A 499 2.20 -24.80 23.32
C VAL A 499 1.96 -25.48 24.66
N ARG A 500 0.76 -26.04 24.86
CA ARG A 500 0.42 -26.84 26.03
C ARG A 500 -0.53 -27.95 25.61
N GLN A 501 -0.25 -29.20 26.00
CA GLN A 501 -1.13 -30.34 25.76
C GLN A 501 -0.89 -31.48 26.76
N SER A 502 -1.94 -32.28 26.97
CA SER A 502 -1.92 -33.54 27.68
C SER A 502 -2.97 -34.51 27.09
N ASP A 503 -2.91 -35.79 27.48
CA ASP A 503 -3.88 -36.81 27.04
C ASP A 503 -5.27 -36.62 27.69
N SER A 504 -5.37 -35.77 28.72
CA SER A 504 -6.60 -35.55 29.47
C SER A 504 -7.22 -34.16 29.24
N ASP A 505 -6.77 -33.43 28.21
CA ASP A 505 -7.29 -32.12 27.87
C ASP A 505 -8.79 -32.14 27.58
N LYS A 506 -9.55 -31.18 28.12
CA LYS A 506 -11.02 -31.10 27.98
C LYS A 506 -11.50 -29.97 27.08
N VAL A 507 -10.68 -28.95 26.87
CA VAL A 507 -10.99 -27.76 26.07
C VAL A 507 -9.72 -27.31 25.36
N THR A 508 -9.86 -26.84 24.12
CA THR A 508 -8.78 -26.13 23.41
C THR A 508 -8.95 -24.63 23.59
N VAL A 509 -7.94 -23.96 24.12
CA VAL A 509 -7.90 -22.49 24.25
C VAL A 509 -6.94 -21.93 23.22
N ILE A 510 -7.39 -20.95 22.44
CA ILE A 510 -6.61 -20.29 21.40
C ILE A 510 -6.41 -18.82 21.79
N GLY A 511 -5.19 -18.40 21.97
CA GLY A 511 -4.82 -17.01 22.27
C GLY A 511 -3.59 -16.60 21.47
N ALA A 512 -3.40 -15.31 21.26
CA ALA A 512 -2.24 -14.77 20.56
C ALA A 512 -1.71 -13.51 21.27
N GLY A 513 -0.41 -13.27 21.19
CA GLY A 513 0.22 -12.16 21.91
C GLY A 513 -0.03 -12.26 23.42
N VAL A 514 -0.53 -11.18 24.01
CA VAL A 514 -0.80 -11.12 25.47
C VAL A 514 -1.76 -12.22 25.94
N THR A 515 -2.82 -12.49 25.16
CA THR A 515 -3.85 -13.46 25.56
C THR A 515 -3.38 -14.91 25.50
N LEU A 516 -2.31 -15.22 24.76
CA LEU A 516 -1.65 -16.52 24.86
C LEU A 516 -1.06 -16.74 26.28
N HIS A 517 -0.44 -15.71 26.84
CA HIS A 517 0.13 -15.78 28.20
C HIS A 517 -0.96 -15.91 29.27
N GLU A 518 -2.10 -15.23 29.07
CA GLU A 518 -3.28 -15.40 29.93
C GLU A 518 -3.83 -16.85 29.85
N ALA A 519 -3.84 -17.45 28.64
CA ALA A 519 -4.25 -18.84 28.45
C ALA A 519 -3.30 -19.84 29.11
N LEU A 520 -1.98 -19.61 29.03
CA LEU A 520 -0.98 -20.43 29.74
C LEU A 520 -1.11 -20.30 31.26
N ALA A 521 -1.31 -19.11 31.79
CA ALA A 521 -1.56 -18.89 33.21
C ALA A 521 -2.84 -19.59 33.69
N ALA A 522 -3.91 -19.55 32.89
CA ALA A 522 -5.15 -20.28 33.17
C ALA A 522 -4.93 -21.81 33.20
N ALA A 523 -4.13 -22.34 32.26
CA ALA A 523 -3.77 -23.75 32.21
C ALA A 523 -3.01 -24.20 33.47
N ASP A 524 -2.02 -23.38 33.91
CA ASP A 524 -1.25 -23.66 35.11
C ASP A 524 -2.13 -23.62 36.38
N GLN A 525 -3.05 -22.64 36.46
CA GLN A 525 -3.98 -22.54 37.58
C GLN A 525 -4.93 -23.75 37.64
N LEU A 526 -5.59 -24.11 36.53
CA LEU A 526 -6.51 -25.25 36.49
C LEU A 526 -5.83 -26.57 36.84
N ALA A 527 -4.60 -26.79 36.37
CA ALA A 527 -3.81 -27.98 36.67
C ALA A 527 -3.40 -28.03 38.15
N SER A 528 -2.92 -26.90 38.73
CA SER A 528 -2.51 -26.82 40.11
C SER A 528 -3.65 -27.01 41.10
N GLU A 529 -4.86 -26.57 40.76
CA GLU A 529 -6.07 -26.76 41.54
C GLU A 529 -6.66 -28.19 41.39
N GLY A 530 -6.06 -29.05 40.56
CA GLY A 530 -6.55 -30.40 40.28
C GLY A 530 -7.91 -30.44 39.56
N LYS A 531 -8.31 -29.34 38.92
CA LYS A 531 -9.62 -29.23 38.30
C LYS A 531 -9.66 -29.89 36.92
N MET A 532 -8.78 -29.52 36.02
CA MET A 532 -8.68 -30.10 34.69
C MET A 532 -7.44 -29.63 33.91
N ASN A 533 -7.15 -30.31 32.83
CA ASN A 533 -6.15 -29.90 31.84
C ASN A 533 -6.83 -29.27 30.62
N ILE A 534 -6.19 -28.26 30.05
CA ILE A 534 -6.59 -27.61 28.82
C ILE A 534 -5.44 -27.58 27.83
N ARG A 535 -5.78 -27.69 26.54
CA ARG A 535 -4.84 -27.51 25.44
C ARG A 535 -4.74 -26.04 25.12
N VAL A 536 -3.53 -25.53 24.83
CA VAL A 536 -3.32 -24.12 24.47
C VAL A 536 -2.62 -24.04 23.11
N ILE A 537 -3.19 -23.24 22.20
CA ILE A 537 -2.68 -23.02 20.84
C ILE A 537 -2.26 -21.56 20.68
N ASP A 538 -1.05 -21.34 20.16
CA ASP A 538 -0.59 -20.09 19.57
C ASP A 538 -0.78 -20.16 18.05
N PRO A 539 -1.69 -19.39 17.44
CA PRO A 539 -1.91 -19.42 16.01
C PRO A 539 -0.74 -18.88 15.20
N PHE A 540 0.13 -18.04 15.78
CA PHE A 540 1.25 -17.33 15.17
C PHE A 540 0.84 -16.44 13.98
N THR A 541 0.06 -16.97 13.03
CA THR A 541 -0.60 -16.19 11.97
C THR A 541 -2.12 -16.28 12.12
N ILE A 542 -2.77 -15.13 12.05
CA ILE A 542 -4.24 -15.03 12.04
C ILE A 542 -4.78 -15.22 10.62
N LYS A 543 -3.95 -14.90 9.64
CA LYS A 543 -4.22 -15.12 8.21
C LYS A 543 -2.90 -15.39 7.47
N PRO A 544 -2.77 -16.54 6.80
CA PRO A 544 -3.70 -17.69 6.87
C PRO A 544 -3.72 -18.32 8.27
N LEU A 545 -4.86 -18.91 8.63
CA LEU A 545 -5.05 -19.61 9.90
C LEU A 545 -4.87 -21.13 9.71
N ASP A 546 -4.19 -21.79 10.63
CA ASP A 546 -4.02 -23.25 10.63
C ASP A 546 -5.30 -23.98 11.06
N ALA A 547 -6.24 -24.11 10.15
CA ALA A 547 -7.50 -24.80 10.40
C ALA A 547 -7.29 -26.28 10.80
N ALA A 548 -6.31 -26.97 10.20
CA ALA A 548 -6.05 -28.38 10.45
C ALA A 548 -5.63 -28.65 11.91
N THR A 549 -4.68 -27.87 12.44
CA THR A 549 -4.25 -27.96 13.84
C THR A 549 -5.39 -27.59 14.80
N ILE A 550 -6.19 -26.59 14.48
CA ILE A 550 -7.34 -26.18 15.30
C ILE A 550 -8.40 -27.28 15.35
N VAL A 551 -8.82 -27.81 14.21
CA VAL A 551 -9.83 -28.86 14.12
C VAL A 551 -9.38 -30.14 14.83
N SER A 552 -8.14 -30.59 14.58
CA SER A 552 -7.60 -31.80 15.22
C SER A 552 -7.51 -31.63 16.74
N SER A 553 -7.09 -30.46 17.23
CA SER A 553 -7.05 -30.14 18.66
C SER A 553 -8.45 -30.08 19.27
N ALA A 554 -9.43 -29.50 18.59
CA ALA A 554 -10.81 -29.47 19.04
C ALA A 554 -11.40 -30.89 19.17
N ARG A 555 -11.13 -31.77 18.20
CA ARG A 555 -11.61 -33.15 18.21
C ARG A 555 -11.14 -33.95 19.45
N VAL A 556 -9.87 -33.83 19.81
CA VAL A 556 -9.33 -34.51 21.01
C VAL A 556 -9.77 -33.88 22.33
N THR A 557 -10.32 -32.67 22.30
CA THR A 557 -10.85 -31.95 23.48
C THR A 557 -12.39 -31.89 23.49
N GLY A 558 -13.06 -32.85 22.86
CA GLY A 558 -14.51 -32.98 22.88
C GLY A 558 -15.26 -31.92 22.07
N GLY A 559 -14.63 -31.35 21.05
CA GLY A 559 -15.24 -30.37 20.16
C GLY A 559 -15.33 -28.95 20.75
N ARG A 560 -14.56 -28.63 21.79
CA ARG A 560 -14.70 -27.38 22.54
C ARG A 560 -13.51 -26.47 22.33
N ILE A 561 -13.79 -25.24 21.89
CA ILE A 561 -12.81 -24.19 21.68
C ILE A 561 -13.21 -22.96 22.50
N ILE A 562 -12.24 -22.34 23.15
CA ILE A 562 -12.33 -20.98 23.70
C ILE A 562 -11.28 -20.12 22.97
N THR A 563 -11.70 -19.05 22.31
CA THR A 563 -10.79 -18.05 21.78
C THR A 563 -10.68 -16.87 22.74
N VAL A 564 -9.47 -16.36 22.92
CA VAL A 564 -9.21 -15.20 23.79
C VAL A 564 -8.41 -14.19 23.00
N GLU A 565 -8.95 -12.98 22.86
CA GLU A 565 -8.36 -11.97 22.00
C GLU A 565 -8.36 -10.57 22.62
N ASP A 566 -7.21 -9.89 22.53
CA ASP A 566 -7.07 -8.47 22.86
C ASP A 566 -7.40 -7.63 21.62
N HIS A 567 -8.66 -7.71 21.23
CA HIS A 567 -9.26 -7.12 20.03
C HIS A 567 -10.78 -7.07 20.23
N TYR A 568 -11.48 -6.27 19.45
CA TYR A 568 -12.95 -6.36 19.41
C TYR A 568 -13.40 -7.72 18.90
N ARG A 569 -14.61 -8.09 19.29
CA ARG A 569 -15.21 -9.38 18.95
C ARG A 569 -15.41 -9.57 17.45
N GLU A 570 -15.66 -8.46 16.75
CA GLU A 570 -15.95 -8.41 15.32
C GLU A 570 -14.66 -8.45 14.50
N GLY A 571 -14.58 -9.39 13.56
CA GLY A 571 -13.48 -9.52 12.61
C GLY A 571 -12.14 -10.00 13.18
N GLY A 572 -12.04 -10.29 14.49
CA GLY A 572 -10.81 -10.70 15.16
C GLY A 572 -10.49 -12.20 15.04
N LEU A 573 -9.65 -12.69 15.97
CA LEU A 573 -9.23 -14.09 16.05
C LEU A 573 -10.41 -15.04 16.22
N GLY A 574 -11.38 -14.68 17.08
CA GLY A 574 -12.53 -15.53 17.33
C GLY A 574 -13.38 -15.79 16.08
N GLU A 575 -13.57 -14.79 15.23
CA GLU A 575 -14.27 -15.00 13.96
C GLU A 575 -13.41 -15.72 12.92
N ALA A 576 -12.09 -15.54 12.94
CA ALA A 576 -11.20 -16.33 12.10
C ALA A 576 -11.31 -17.84 12.43
N VAL A 577 -11.32 -18.17 13.73
CA VAL A 577 -11.51 -19.56 14.20
C VAL A 577 -12.91 -20.09 13.84
N LEU A 578 -13.97 -19.31 14.06
CA LEU A 578 -15.34 -19.69 13.66
C LEU A 578 -15.42 -20.02 12.16
N SER A 579 -14.81 -19.19 11.32
CA SER A 579 -14.77 -19.46 9.87
C SER A 579 -14.01 -20.75 9.54
N ALA A 580 -12.92 -21.04 10.26
CA ALA A 580 -12.10 -22.23 10.05
C ALA A 580 -12.80 -23.54 10.45
N VAL A 581 -13.70 -23.49 11.45
CA VAL A 581 -14.39 -24.68 11.99
C VAL A 581 -15.88 -24.72 11.65
N GLY A 582 -16.40 -23.76 10.90
CA GLY A 582 -17.84 -23.59 10.67
C GLY A 582 -18.52 -24.76 9.96
N GLU A 583 -17.78 -25.58 9.21
CA GLU A 583 -18.27 -26.78 8.53
C GLU A 583 -17.99 -28.07 9.32
N GLU A 584 -17.36 -27.97 10.51
CA GLU A 584 -16.97 -29.11 11.32
C GLU A 584 -18.06 -29.45 12.35
N PRO A 585 -18.83 -30.56 12.18
CA PRO A 585 -19.91 -30.88 13.08
C PRO A 585 -19.39 -31.21 14.49
N GLY A 586 -20.13 -30.73 15.50
CA GLY A 586 -19.82 -30.98 16.92
C GLY A 586 -18.73 -30.11 17.50
N ILE A 587 -18.23 -29.09 16.77
CA ILE A 587 -17.30 -28.10 17.31
C ILE A 587 -18.08 -26.84 17.74
N VAL A 588 -17.86 -26.42 18.98
CA VAL A 588 -18.47 -25.22 19.58
C VAL A 588 -17.36 -24.26 19.99
N VAL A 589 -17.50 -22.98 19.61
CA VAL A 589 -16.53 -21.91 19.92
C VAL A 589 -17.13 -20.90 20.86
N THR A 590 -16.51 -20.72 22.02
CA THR A 590 -16.80 -19.63 22.97
C THR A 590 -15.75 -18.54 22.78
N ARG A 591 -16.17 -17.27 22.65
CA ARG A 591 -15.25 -16.15 22.38
C ARG A 591 -15.16 -15.21 23.58
N LEU A 592 -13.93 -14.98 24.08
CA LEU A 592 -13.59 -13.93 25.01
C LEU A 592 -12.87 -12.82 24.25
N ALA A 593 -13.45 -11.64 24.21
CA ALA A 593 -12.96 -10.51 23.43
C ALA A 593 -13.39 -9.18 24.08
N VAL A 594 -12.73 -8.10 23.73
CA VAL A 594 -13.13 -6.75 24.13
C VAL A 594 -14.48 -6.41 23.47
N ASN A 595 -15.47 -5.99 24.27
CA ASN A 595 -16.88 -5.87 23.84
C ASN A 595 -17.44 -4.43 23.89
N ARG A 596 -16.62 -3.47 24.23
CA ARG A 596 -16.99 -2.05 24.31
C ARG A 596 -15.77 -1.16 24.21
N ILE A 597 -15.97 0.12 23.91
CA ILE A 597 -14.89 1.12 23.86
C ILE A 597 -14.16 1.12 25.20
N PRO A 598 -12.83 0.96 25.19
CA PRO A 598 -12.04 0.86 26.41
C PRO A 598 -11.79 2.21 27.07
N ARG A 599 -11.08 2.16 28.17
CA ARG A 599 -10.62 3.32 28.93
C ARG A 599 -9.17 3.15 29.33
N SER A 600 -8.53 4.20 29.84
CA SER A 600 -7.19 4.12 30.43
C SER A 600 -7.23 3.33 31.74
N GLY A 601 -6.17 2.59 32.02
CA GLY A 601 -5.99 1.82 33.24
C GLY A 601 -4.64 1.06 33.19
N LYS A 602 -4.34 0.28 34.22
CA LYS A 602 -3.18 -0.61 34.14
C LYS A 602 -3.48 -1.79 33.23
N PRO A 603 -2.50 -2.32 32.49
CA PRO A 603 -2.72 -3.43 31.55
C PRO A 603 -3.54 -4.59 32.13
N GLN A 604 -3.15 -5.12 33.30
CA GLN A 604 -3.83 -6.25 33.93
C GLN A 604 -5.26 -5.91 34.39
N GLU A 605 -5.49 -4.70 34.89
CA GLU A 605 -6.84 -4.22 35.28
C GLU A 605 -7.77 -4.18 34.07
N LEU A 606 -7.22 -3.81 32.90
CA LEU A 606 -8.00 -3.75 31.65
C LEU A 606 -8.30 -5.15 31.10
N LEU A 607 -7.33 -6.08 31.13
CA LEU A 607 -7.57 -7.47 30.76
C LEU A 607 -8.67 -8.10 31.62
N ASP A 608 -8.67 -7.83 32.93
CA ASP A 608 -9.72 -8.26 33.85
C ASP A 608 -11.07 -7.58 33.55
N LEU A 609 -11.06 -6.26 33.38
CA LEU A 609 -12.28 -5.48 33.14
C LEU A 609 -13.01 -5.90 31.86
N TYR A 610 -12.26 -6.27 30.82
CA TYR A 610 -12.82 -6.67 29.52
C TYR A 610 -13.00 -8.18 29.37
N GLY A 611 -12.73 -8.96 30.40
CA GLY A 611 -13.04 -10.40 30.46
C GLY A 611 -12.13 -11.28 29.61
N ILE A 612 -10.88 -10.86 29.40
CA ILE A 612 -9.89 -11.56 28.57
C ILE A 612 -8.63 -12.00 29.35
N SER A 613 -8.68 -11.95 30.67
CA SER A 613 -7.61 -12.42 31.57
C SER A 613 -7.72 -13.92 31.89
N ALA A 614 -6.65 -14.48 32.47
CA ALA A 614 -6.59 -15.87 32.95
C ALA A 614 -7.78 -16.25 33.83
N LYS A 615 -8.18 -15.37 34.75
CA LYS A 615 -9.34 -15.55 35.64
C LYS A 615 -10.63 -15.82 34.84
N HIS A 616 -10.86 -15.10 33.74
CA HIS A 616 -12.06 -15.26 32.94
C HIS A 616 -12.00 -16.54 32.10
N ILE A 617 -10.82 -16.93 31.65
CA ILE A 617 -10.61 -18.24 30.98
C ILE A 617 -10.95 -19.36 31.94
N VAL A 618 -10.38 -19.36 33.17
CA VAL A 618 -10.67 -20.36 34.22
C VAL A 618 -12.16 -20.49 34.52
N ASN A 619 -12.87 -19.35 34.59
CA ASN A 619 -14.32 -19.33 34.85
C ASN A 619 -15.16 -19.81 33.65
N THR A 620 -14.66 -19.68 32.44
CA THR A 620 -15.37 -20.06 31.20
C THR A 620 -15.25 -21.54 30.88
N VAL A 621 -14.13 -22.17 31.22
CA VAL A 621 -13.85 -23.59 30.96
C VAL A 621 -14.93 -24.53 31.52
N PRO A 622 -15.39 -24.45 32.79
CA PRO A 622 -16.44 -25.32 33.32
C PRO A 622 -17.78 -25.14 32.61
N ASN A 623 -18.15 -23.88 32.28
CA ASN A 623 -19.41 -23.57 31.60
C ASN A 623 -19.43 -24.11 30.16
N GLY A 624 -18.28 -24.15 29.50
CA GLY A 624 -18.13 -24.82 28.22
C GLY A 624 -18.40 -26.33 28.28
N LEU A 625 -18.25 -26.97 29.43
CA LEU A 625 -18.52 -28.41 29.63
C LEU A 625 -20.02 -28.69 29.93
N ALA A 626 -20.75 -27.72 30.47
CA ALA A 626 -22.15 -27.91 30.87
C ALA A 626 -23.15 -27.97 29.70
N LEU A 627 -22.80 -27.48 28.53
CA LEU A 627 -23.67 -27.45 27.33
C LEU A 627 -23.85 -28.80 26.60
N SER A 628 -23.32 -29.89 27.14
CA SER A 628 -23.38 -31.24 26.50
C SER A 628 -24.04 -32.32 27.36
N GLY A 629 -24.73 -31.96 28.43
CA GLY A 629 -25.28 -32.92 29.40
C GLY A 629 -26.79 -33.12 29.36
N GLU A 630 -27.56 -32.51 28.44
CA GLU A 630 -28.99 -32.76 28.29
C GLU A 630 -29.37 -32.78 26.81
N GLY A 631 -29.44 -33.97 26.22
CA GLY A 631 -29.97 -34.21 24.90
C GLY A 631 -30.04 -35.70 24.62
#